data_0213d5259e86c822b7012e9e5b0e746d
#
_entry.id   0213d5259e86c822b7012e9e5b0e746d
#
_cell.length_a   1.000
_cell.length_b   1.000
_cell.length_c   1.000
_cell.angle_alpha   90.00
_cell.angle_beta   90.00
_cell.angle_gamma   90.00
#
_symmetry.space_group_name_H-M   'P 1'
#
loop_
_entity.id
_entity.type
_entity.pdbx_description
1 polymer ?
#
loop_
_entity_poly.entity_id
_entity_poly.type
_entity_poly.pdbx_seq_one_letter_code
_entity_poly.pdbx_strand_id
1 'polypeptide(L)'
;MRSSELARLAGVSTDTLRYYERLRLLPAVPRSTAGYRLFPPQALHRVRLIRGALAIGFSIRELTVIFAERDRGVAPCKRVLTLAHEKLATVEASLRDLQIWRRELKTTLAGWERQLRKTPQGQRAGLLETFVASHPNRQTRYSSRMPLAHGHQKREKSQ
;
A
#
# COMPACT_ATOMS: atom_id res chain seq x y z
N MET A 1 25.67 0.03 17.30
CA MET A 1 24.69 -1.03 16.96
C MET A 1 25.05 -1.64 15.61
N ARG A 2 25.15 -2.96 15.51
CA ARG A 2 25.35 -3.65 14.19
C ARG A 2 24.05 -3.69 13.39
N SER A 3 24.16 -3.88 12.06
CA SER A 3 22.99 -3.95 11.18
C SER A 3 21.97 -5.01 11.60
N SER A 4 22.41 -6.19 12.01
CA SER A 4 21.55 -7.29 12.47
C SER A 4 20.77 -6.94 13.73
N GLU A 5 21.41 -6.24 14.66
CA GLU A 5 20.78 -5.77 15.90
C GLU A 5 19.74 -4.67 15.62
N LEU A 6 20.10 -3.67 14.81
CA LEU A 6 19.17 -2.63 14.40
C LEU A 6 17.97 -3.20 13.64
N ALA A 7 18.22 -4.13 12.72
CA ALA A 7 17.18 -4.81 11.95
C ALA A 7 16.18 -5.54 12.88
N ARG A 8 16.68 -6.31 13.83
CA ARG A 8 15.87 -7.02 14.83
C ARG A 8 15.05 -6.06 15.68
N LEU A 9 15.68 -5.00 16.24
CA LEU A 9 15.00 -4.02 17.10
C LEU A 9 13.96 -3.16 16.37
N ALA A 10 14.19 -2.92 15.09
CA ALA A 10 13.28 -2.15 14.24
C ALA A 10 12.24 -3.03 13.52
N GLY A 11 12.35 -4.36 13.60
CA GLY A 11 11.44 -5.29 12.91
C GLY A 11 11.52 -5.20 11.39
N VAL A 12 12.72 -5.07 10.83
CA VAL A 12 13.00 -5.02 9.39
C VAL A 12 14.14 -5.98 9.04
N SER A 13 14.34 -6.25 7.73
CA SER A 13 15.52 -7.00 7.29
C SER A 13 16.77 -6.10 7.19
N THR A 14 17.95 -6.71 7.21
CA THR A 14 19.21 -5.99 6.94
C THR A 14 19.25 -5.42 5.53
N ASP A 15 18.58 -6.05 4.57
CA ASP A 15 18.47 -5.55 3.19
C ASP A 15 17.56 -4.31 3.11
N THR A 16 16.51 -4.23 3.94
CA THR A 16 15.72 -3.01 4.11
C THR A 16 16.57 -1.87 4.63
N LEU A 17 17.46 -2.11 5.60
CA LEU A 17 18.37 -1.08 6.09
C LEU A 17 19.32 -0.60 5.00
N ARG A 18 19.90 -1.52 4.21
CA ARG A 18 20.75 -1.19 3.05
C ARG A 18 19.97 -0.39 2.00
N TYR A 19 18.72 -0.72 1.76
CA TYR A 19 17.83 0.00 0.86
C TYR A 19 17.60 1.43 1.36
N TYR A 20 17.32 1.62 2.64
CA TYR A 20 17.14 2.93 3.25
C TYR A 20 18.42 3.78 3.21
N GLU A 21 19.61 3.19 3.38
CA GLU A 21 20.88 3.88 3.20
C GLU A 21 21.05 4.36 1.76
N ARG A 22 20.81 3.51 0.76
CA ARG A 22 20.90 3.88 -0.67
C ARG A 22 20.00 5.06 -1.03
N LEU A 23 18.83 5.12 -0.44
CA LEU A 23 17.86 6.20 -0.65
C LEU A 23 18.09 7.40 0.26
N ARG A 24 19.19 7.42 1.03
CA ARG A 24 19.51 8.48 2.00
C ARG A 24 18.42 8.71 3.06
N LEU A 25 17.54 7.74 3.25
CA LEU A 25 16.61 7.73 4.37
C LEU A 25 17.30 7.46 5.71
N LEU A 26 18.39 6.67 5.67
CA LEU A 26 19.34 6.55 6.76
C LEU A 26 20.65 7.23 6.33
N PRO A 27 21.33 7.93 7.25
CA PRO A 27 22.64 8.48 6.97
C PRO A 27 23.64 7.35 6.72
N ALA A 28 24.64 7.64 5.89
CA ALA A 28 25.77 6.74 5.72
C ALA A 28 26.48 6.59 7.07
N VAL A 29 26.81 5.34 7.43
CA VAL A 29 27.44 5.04 8.71
C VAL A 29 28.83 4.46 8.52
N PRO A 30 29.75 4.75 9.46
CA PRO A 30 31.09 4.20 9.42
C PRO A 30 31.06 2.67 9.53
N ARG A 31 32.10 2.04 9.01
CA ARG A 31 32.32 0.61 9.20
C ARG A 31 33.36 0.40 10.30
N SER A 32 33.20 -0.67 11.06
CA SER A 32 34.23 -1.11 11.99
C SER A 32 35.46 -1.59 11.23
N THR A 33 36.58 -1.82 11.93
CA THR A 33 37.79 -2.46 11.40
C THR A 33 37.52 -3.83 10.76
N ALA A 34 36.49 -4.55 11.25
CA ALA A 34 36.01 -5.82 10.68
C ALA A 34 34.96 -5.63 9.55
N GLY A 35 34.78 -4.42 8.99
CA GLY A 35 33.92 -4.13 7.85
C GLY A 35 32.42 -4.02 8.17
N TYR A 36 31.98 -4.17 9.42
CA TYR A 36 30.56 -4.08 9.81
C TYR A 36 30.09 -2.63 9.92
N ARG A 37 28.87 -2.35 9.43
CA ARG A 37 28.20 -1.04 9.63
C ARG A 37 27.87 -0.82 11.10
N LEU A 38 28.19 0.36 11.61
CA LEU A 38 27.94 0.76 12.99
C LEU A 38 26.92 1.90 13.04
N PHE A 39 25.69 1.57 13.33
CA PHE A 39 24.60 2.53 13.46
C PHE A 39 24.59 3.19 14.85
N PRO A 40 24.39 4.53 14.92
CA PRO A 40 24.16 5.20 16.19
C PRO A 40 22.80 4.82 16.79
N PRO A 41 22.57 4.99 18.10
CA PRO A 41 21.29 4.68 18.75
C PRO A 41 20.09 5.36 18.10
N GLN A 42 20.27 6.58 17.61
CA GLN A 42 19.25 7.39 16.94
C GLN A 42 18.72 6.74 15.64
N ALA A 43 19.50 5.86 15.02
CA ALA A 43 19.07 5.15 13.81
C ALA A 43 17.82 4.28 14.06
N LEU A 44 17.68 3.69 15.24
CA LEU A 44 16.50 2.91 15.60
C LEU A 44 15.23 3.77 15.58
N HIS A 45 15.30 4.96 16.19
CA HIS A 45 14.18 5.89 16.17
C HIS A 45 13.83 6.30 14.74
N ARG A 46 14.85 6.61 13.92
CA ARG A 46 14.66 7.00 12.51
C ARG A 46 14.00 5.89 11.68
N VAL A 47 14.43 4.64 11.83
CA VAL A 47 13.79 3.50 11.14
C VAL A 47 12.33 3.33 11.58
N ARG A 48 12.03 3.50 12.87
CA ARG A 48 10.65 3.44 13.37
C ARG A 48 9.77 4.55 12.79
N LEU A 49 10.30 5.77 12.68
CA LEU A 49 9.59 6.89 12.02
C LEU A 49 9.30 6.58 10.55
N ILE A 50 10.29 6.08 9.80
CA ILE A 50 10.10 5.68 8.40
C ILE A 50 8.99 4.65 8.28
N ARG A 51 9.02 3.58 9.09
CA ARG A 51 7.99 2.55 9.07
C ARG A 51 6.61 3.06 9.43
N GLY A 52 6.51 3.88 10.48
CA GLY A 52 5.24 4.49 10.88
C GLY A 52 4.64 5.34 9.77
N ALA A 53 5.45 6.16 9.11
CA ALA A 53 5.01 6.99 8.00
C ALA A 53 4.58 6.14 6.78
N LEU A 54 5.34 5.09 6.44
CA LEU A 54 4.94 4.16 5.37
C LEU A 54 3.60 3.46 5.68
N ALA A 55 3.36 3.11 6.95
CA ALA A 55 2.12 2.44 7.38
C ALA A 55 0.88 3.32 7.20
N ILE A 56 1.01 4.64 7.29
CA ILE A 56 -0.08 5.59 7.05
C ILE A 56 -0.12 6.11 5.60
N GLY A 57 0.65 5.49 4.68
CA GLY A 57 0.56 5.73 3.24
C GLY A 57 1.52 6.76 2.66
N PHE A 58 2.52 7.23 3.42
CA PHE A 58 3.61 8.01 2.81
C PHE A 58 4.42 7.13 1.86
N SER A 59 4.82 7.68 0.74
CA SER A 59 5.73 7.01 -0.19
C SER A 59 7.20 7.18 0.23
N ILE A 60 8.04 6.28 -0.21
CA ILE A 60 9.49 6.39 -0.02
C ILE A 60 10.05 7.72 -0.55
N ARG A 61 9.55 8.19 -1.70
CA ARG A 61 9.97 9.48 -2.29
C ARG A 61 9.64 10.66 -1.40
N GLU A 62 8.41 10.73 -0.87
CA GLU A 62 7.99 11.77 0.06
C GLU A 62 8.86 11.78 1.31
N LEU A 63 9.13 10.60 1.87
CA LEU A 63 10.00 10.46 3.04
C LEU A 63 11.44 10.90 2.76
N THR A 64 11.98 10.61 1.58
CA THR A 64 13.33 11.07 1.20
C THR A 64 13.42 12.60 1.26
N VAL A 65 12.42 13.31 0.75
CA VAL A 65 12.38 14.78 0.80
C VAL A 65 12.25 15.28 2.25
N ILE A 66 11.31 14.71 3.02
CA ILE A 66 11.06 15.08 4.42
C ILE A 66 12.32 14.90 5.27
N PHE A 67 12.99 13.75 5.14
CA PHE A 67 14.21 13.50 5.92
C PHE A 67 15.40 14.34 5.45
N ALA A 68 15.51 14.66 4.16
CA ALA A 68 16.52 15.57 3.66
C ALA A 68 16.32 17.00 4.18
N GLU A 69 15.09 17.50 4.30
CA GLU A 69 14.78 18.79 4.93
C GLU A 69 15.16 18.76 6.41
N ARG A 70 14.78 17.72 7.14
CA ARG A 70 15.09 17.55 8.56
C ARG A 70 16.61 17.49 8.83
N ASP A 71 17.35 16.80 7.99
CA ASP A 71 18.81 16.66 8.12
C ASP A 71 19.53 17.98 7.86
N ARG A 72 18.90 18.93 7.14
CA ARG A 72 19.37 20.32 6.97
C ARG A 72 18.89 21.28 8.07
N GLY A 73 18.23 20.76 9.11
CA GLY A 73 17.70 21.58 10.21
C GLY A 73 16.38 22.28 9.92
N VAL A 74 15.74 22.00 8.78
CA VAL A 74 14.40 22.52 8.45
C VAL A 74 13.35 21.68 9.14
N ALA A 75 12.32 22.31 9.72
CA ALA A 75 11.18 21.61 10.31
C ALA A 75 10.12 21.29 9.23
N PRO A 76 9.99 20.05 8.74
CA PRO A 76 9.07 19.72 7.63
C PRO A 76 7.61 19.58 8.05
N CYS A 77 7.21 20.11 9.22
CA CYS A 77 5.89 19.86 9.82
C CYS A 77 4.73 20.27 8.91
N LYS A 78 4.81 21.43 8.23
CA LYS A 78 3.78 21.89 7.29
C LYS A 78 3.66 20.93 6.10
N ARG A 79 4.78 20.50 5.51
CA ARG A 79 4.78 19.54 4.41
C ARG A 79 4.18 18.20 4.82
N VAL A 80 4.59 17.68 5.98
CA VAL A 80 4.05 16.42 6.51
C VAL A 80 2.54 16.51 6.70
N LEU A 81 2.03 17.60 7.26
CA LEU A 81 0.61 17.83 7.46
C LEU A 81 -0.15 17.90 6.13
N THR A 82 0.36 18.66 5.14
CA THR A 82 -0.24 18.75 3.80
C THR A 82 -0.33 17.38 3.14
N LEU A 83 0.76 16.62 3.12
CA LEU A 83 0.78 15.27 2.55
C LEU A 83 -0.18 14.31 3.28
N ALA A 84 -0.32 14.43 4.60
CA ALA A 84 -1.28 13.63 5.37
C ALA A 84 -2.72 13.95 4.96
N HIS A 85 -3.08 15.22 4.78
CA HIS A 85 -4.39 15.62 4.27
C HIS A 85 -4.66 15.12 2.86
N GLU A 86 -3.67 15.16 1.96
CA GLU A 86 -3.80 14.60 0.61
C GLU A 86 -4.04 13.08 0.63
N LYS A 87 -3.35 12.34 1.52
CA LYS A 87 -3.59 10.90 1.72
C LYS A 87 -5.01 10.64 2.21
N LEU A 88 -5.47 11.40 3.21
CA LEU A 88 -6.82 11.26 3.73
C LEU A 88 -7.86 11.51 2.63
N ALA A 89 -7.74 12.60 1.88
CA ALA A 89 -8.63 12.89 0.77
C ALA A 89 -8.68 11.76 -0.29
N THR A 90 -7.53 11.15 -0.59
CA THR A 90 -7.42 10.02 -1.51
C THR A 90 -8.17 8.80 -0.97
N VAL A 91 -8.00 8.48 0.32
CA VAL A 91 -8.70 7.36 0.97
C VAL A 91 -10.20 7.60 0.99
N GLU A 92 -10.64 8.80 1.33
CA GLU A 92 -12.07 9.17 1.36
C GLU A 92 -12.71 9.09 -0.04
N ALA A 93 -12.00 9.51 -1.09
CA ALA A 93 -12.46 9.35 -2.46
C ALA A 93 -12.62 7.86 -2.84
N SER A 94 -11.61 7.05 -2.52
CA SER A 94 -11.67 5.60 -2.76
C SER A 94 -12.81 4.93 -1.98
N LEU A 95 -13.06 5.36 -0.75
CA LEU A 95 -14.15 4.84 0.07
C LEU A 95 -15.52 5.17 -0.56
N ARG A 96 -15.72 6.40 -1.07
CA ARG A 96 -16.94 6.78 -1.79
C ARG A 96 -17.16 5.91 -3.03
N ASP A 97 -16.11 5.71 -3.83
CA ASP A 97 -16.17 4.87 -5.03
C ASP A 97 -16.55 3.42 -4.68
N LEU A 98 -15.95 2.84 -3.64
CA LEU A 98 -16.26 1.48 -3.16
C LEU A 98 -17.69 1.36 -2.62
N GLN A 99 -18.20 2.40 -1.94
CA GLN A 99 -19.59 2.42 -1.46
C GLN A 99 -20.61 2.46 -2.62
N ILE A 100 -20.30 3.19 -3.69
CA ILE A 100 -21.10 3.22 -4.91
C ILE A 100 -21.12 1.82 -5.54
N TRP A 101 -19.93 1.25 -5.74
CA TRP A 101 -19.81 -0.11 -6.31
C TRP A 101 -20.54 -1.16 -5.49
N ARG A 102 -20.40 -1.13 -4.17
CA ARG A 102 -21.13 -2.04 -3.28
C ARG A 102 -22.65 -1.95 -3.48
N ARG A 103 -23.21 -0.74 -3.64
CA ARG A 103 -24.63 -0.55 -3.90
C ARG A 103 -25.04 -1.16 -5.25
N GLU A 104 -24.25 -0.91 -6.27
CA GLU A 104 -24.48 -1.46 -7.62
C GLU A 104 -24.47 -2.99 -7.63
N LEU A 105 -23.46 -3.60 -6.97
CA LEU A 105 -23.40 -5.06 -6.83
C LEU A 105 -24.61 -5.63 -6.10
N LYS A 106 -25.05 -5.01 -5.02
CA LYS A 106 -26.24 -5.45 -4.29
C LYS A 106 -27.48 -5.42 -5.17
N THR A 107 -27.66 -4.37 -5.97
CA THR A 107 -28.78 -4.25 -6.91
C THR A 107 -28.72 -5.33 -7.99
N THR A 108 -27.53 -5.56 -8.54
CA THR A 108 -27.31 -6.61 -9.55
C THR A 108 -27.61 -8.00 -8.99
N LEU A 109 -27.10 -8.33 -7.81
CA LEU A 109 -27.35 -9.61 -7.14
C LEU A 109 -28.84 -9.85 -6.89
N ALA A 110 -29.55 -8.86 -6.35
CA ALA A 110 -30.97 -8.96 -6.12
C ALA A 110 -31.78 -9.17 -7.44
N GLY A 111 -31.31 -8.58 -8.55
CA GLY A 111 -31.86 -8.82 -9.89
C GLY A 111 -31.62 -10.26 -10.34
N TRP A 112 -30.40 -10.76 -10.20
CA TRP A 112 -30.06 -12.14 -10.56
C TRP A 112 -30.79 -13.18 -9.73
N GLU A 113 -30.96 -12.97 -8.43
CA GLU A 113 -31.72 -13.85 -7.56
C GLU A 113 -33.19 -13.92 -7.99
N ARG A 114 -33.79 -12.77 -8.36
CA ARG A 114 -35.18 -12.77 -8.90
C ARG A 114 -35.28 -13.50 -10.23
N GLN A 115 -34.30 -13.34 -11.12
CA GLN A 115 -34.26 -14.02 -12.41
C GLN A 115 -34.11 -15.53 -12.23
N LEU A 116 -33.22 -15.99 -11.35
CA LEU A 116 -33.05 -17.41 -11.02
C LEU A 116 -34.35 -18.03 -10.48
N ARG A 117 -35.03 -17.32 -9.57
CA ARG A 117 -36.33 -17.82 -9.05
C ARG A 117 -37.42 -18.00 -10.13
N LYS A 118 -37.35 -17.25 -11.22
CA LYS A 118 -38.29 -17.33 -12.35
C LYS A 118 -37.84 -18.33 -13.42
N THR A 119 -36.59 -18.80 -13.38
CA THR A 119 -36.05 -19.72 -14.39
C THR A 119 -36.39 -21.15 -14.03
N PRO A 120 -37.05 -21.92 -14.93
CA PRO A 120 -37.38 -23.32 -14.70
C PRO A 120 -36.11 -24.16 -14.44
N GLN A 121 -36.29 -25.23 -13.67
CA GLN A 121 -35.19 -26.15 -13.34
C GLN A 121 -34.60 -26.77 -14.62
N GLY A 122 -33.28 -26.74 -14.80
CA GLY A 122 -32.57 -27.24 -15.98
C GLY A 122 -32.41 -26.24 -17.12
N GLN A 123 -32.95 -25.02 -17.02
CA GLN A 123 -32.71 -23.95 -18.00
C GLN A 123 -31.61 -22.99 -17.53
N ARG A 124 -30.89 -22.38 -18.49
CA ARG A 124 -29.89 -21.36 -18.23
C ARG A 124 -30.57 -20.02 -17.97
N ALA A 125 -30.24 -19.38 -16.86
CA ALA A 125 -30.79 -18.08 -16.48
C ALA A 125 -30.20 -16.89 -17.26
N GLY A 126 -29.10 -17.05 -17.99
CA GLY A 126 -28.47 -15.98 -18.81
C GLY A 126 -28.12 -14.71 -18.00
N LEU A 127 -27.60 -14.87 -16.78
CA LEU A 127 -27.38 -13.74 -15.86
C LEU A 127 -26.39 -12.71 -16.40
N LEU A 128 -25.25 -13.18 -16.95
CA LEU A 128 -24.23 -12.30 -17.50
C LEU A 128 -24.68 -11.64 -18.80
N GLU A 129 -25.37 -12.39 -19.66
CA GLU A 129 -25.93 -11.89 -20.92
C GLU A 129 -26.94 -10.77 -20.67
N THR A 130 -27.83 -10.95 -19.71
CA THR A 130 -28.81 -9.94 -19.31
C THR A 130 -28.12 -8.71 -18.71
N PHE A 131 -27.05 -8.90 -17.92
CA PHE A 131 -26.29 -7.81 -17.33
C PHE A 131 -25.59 -6.98 -18.41
N VAL A 132 -24.92 -7.61 -19.37
CA VAL A 132 -24.24 -6.94 -20.49
C VAL A 132 -25.22 -6.17 -21.36
N ALA A 133 -26.37 -6.77 -21.69
CA ALA A 133 -27.43 -6.12 -22.46
C ALA A 133 -28.00 -4.87 -21.75
N SER A 134 -28.11 -4.92 -20.43
CA SER A 134 -28.62 -3.79 -19.63
C SER A 134 -27.59 -2.67 -19.39
N HIS A 135 -26.31 -2.94 -19.66
CA HIS A 135 -25.20 -2.02 -19.38
C HIS A 135 -24.19 -1.94 -20.56
N PRO A 136 -24.62 -1.57 -21.77
CA PRO A 136 -23.79 -1.68 -22.98
C PRO A 136 -22.54 -0.78 -22.96
N ASN A 137 -22.44 0.17 -22.06
CA ASN A 137 -21.37 1.19 -22.03
C ASN A 137 -20.53 1.20 -20.74
N ARG A 138 -20.57 0.12 -19.96
CA ARG A 138 -19.72 -0.02 -18.75
C ARG A 138 -18.36 -0.61 -19.09
N GLN A 139 -17.63 0.01 -20.02
CA GLN A 139 -16.20 -0.27 -20.17
C GLN A 139 -15.43 0.34 -18.96
N THR A 140 -15.00 -0.57 -18.09
CA THR A 140 -13.74 -0.45 -17.31
C THR A 140 -13.48 0.82 -16.49
N ARG A 141 -14.45 1.33 -15.72
CA ARG A 141 -14.09 2.29 -14.67
C ARG A 141 -13.35 1.66 -13.48
N TYR A 142 -13.35 0.33 -13.38
CA TYR A 142 -12.80 -0.41 -12.24
C TYR A 142 -11.43 -1.04 -12.45
N SER A 143 -11.01 -1.27 -13.70
CA SER A 143 -9.75 -1.98 -14.00
C SER A 143 -8.50 -1.21 -13.61
N SER A 144 -8.55 0.12 -13.53
CA SER A 144 -7.37 0.96 -13.22
C SER A 144 -7.27 1.41 -11.77
N ARG A 145 -8.26 1.09 -10.91
CA ARG A 145 -8.32 1.56 -9.51
C ARG A 145 -8.43 0.47 -8.45
N MET A 146 -8.43 -0.81 -8.85
CA MET A 146 -8.27 -1.86 -7.84
C MET A 146 -6.86 -1.77 -7.25
N PRO A 147 -6.70 -1.55 -5.93
CA PRO A 147 -5.43 -1.88 -5.30
C PRO A 147 -5.24 -3.38 -5.54
N LEU A 148 -4.26 -3.73 -6.36
CA LEU A 148 -3.83 -5.11 -6.54
C LEU A 148 -3.62 -5.68 -5.12
N ALA A 149 -4.48 -6.60 -4.72
CA ALA A 149 -4.24 -7.43 -3.56
C ALA A 149 -2.82 -7.98 -3.75
N HIS A 150 -1.92 -7.61 -2.86
CA HIS A 150 -0.56 -8.12 -2.86
C HIS A 150 -0.68 -9.63 -2.66
N GLY A 151 -0.69 -10.33 -3.80
CA GLY A 151 -0.64 -11.76 -3.83
C GLY A 151 0.63 -12.21 -3.11
N HIS A 152 0.46 -12.85 -1.97
CA HIS A 152 1.47 -13.70 -1.36
C HIS A 152 1.81 -14.80 -2.37
N GLN A 153 2.77 -14.53 -3.26
CA GLN A 153 3.44 -15.59 -4.00
C GLN A 153 4.32 -16.37 -3.03
N LYS A 154 3.72 -17.38 -2.39
CA LYS A 154 4.47 -18.52 -1.87
C LYS A 154 5.21 -19.13 -3.06
N ARG A 155 6.52 -18.91 -3.12
CA ARG A 155 7.39 -19.76 -3.93
C ARG A 155 7.44 -21.14 -3.25
N GLU A 156 6.64 -22.06 -3.72
CA GLU A 156 6.90 -23.48 -3.54
C GLU A 156 8.19 -23.80 -4.26
N LYS A 157 9.23 -24.12 -3.49
CA LYS A 157 10.41 -24.82 -3.97
C LYS A 157 9.98 -26.27 -4.19
N SER A 158 9.83 -26.67 -5.43
CA SER A 158 9.91 -28.09 -5.83
C SER A 158 11.37 -28.48 -5.98
N GLN A 159 11.66 -29.64 -5.46
CA GLN A 159 12.89 -30.43 -5.46
C GLN A 159 13.61 -30.50 -6.81
#